data_17c2bc7af43253191fbad8eec334d6c5
#
_entry.id   17c2bc7af43253191fbad8eec334d6c5
#
_cell.length_a   1.000
_cell.length_b   1.000
_cell.length_c   1.000
_cell.angle_alpha   90.00
_cell.angle_beta   90.00
_cell.angle_gamma   90.00
#
_symmetry.space_group_name_H-M   'P 1'
#
loop_
_entity.id
_entity.type
_entity.pdbx_description
1 polymer ?
#
loop_
_entity_poly.entity_id
_entity_poly.type
_entity_poly.pdbx_seq_one_letter_code
_entity_poly.pdbx_strand_id
1 'polypeptide(L)'
;MSVFTPEYKLSINGVEYTDIAISDIAHQAGREDIYAQPTPSYIQITLVALNNENYNFQINDGMTLQVKDSTNTFKTLFGGNITDITIEVASASSIAETFSYTIIALGSLAKLPKVIYDGTLARDDDGDQMYELLSDLFLNNWNEVPASETWSGYDPTITWANAENLGLGDIDRPGVYEITNRGANADTVYNIATLIADSAFGVLYEDSEGRIGYADALHRQNYLANNGYTEISANTAFGAGLKVLTRGADVRNDIILNYGNNFGSQVSTIDLDSIATFGYRGETINTVLHDATDAQAVSDRFISLRSYPRALFDSITFPLTNSAIDDADRDALLGIFIGQPMRITDLPVQIAPTQQFEGYVEGWRWSTRFNELFLTINLSPIEFSTVAVQWEQVSASEAWNTLSGTLTWENAIGAVA
;
A
#
# COMPACT_ATOMS: atom_id res chain seq x y z
N MET A 1 21.98 -10.13 23.65
CA MET A 1 21.03 -10.04 22.53
C MET A 1 21.14 -11.34 21.75
N SER A 2 20.04 -12.03 21.52
CA SER A 2 20.01 -13.19 20.64
C SER A 2 20.15 -12.72 19.19
N VAL A 3 20.99 -13.39 18.42
CA VAL A 3 21.06 -13.11 16.97
C VAL A 3 19.75 -13.58 16.35
N PHE A 4 19.02 -12.68 15.72
CA PHE A 4 17.83 -13.04 14.96
C PHE A 4 18.24 -13.91 13.76
N THR A 5 17.65 -15.09 13.67
CA THR A 5 17.78 -15.96 12.50
C THR A 5 16.40 -16.14 11.91
N PRO A 6 16.14 -15.70 10.66
CA PRO A 6 14.82 -15.84 10.06
C PRO A 6 14.40 -17.31 9.97
N GLU A 7 13.26 -17.62 10.55
CA GLU A 7 12.61 -18.93 10.44
C GLU A 7 11.35 -18.76 9.58
N TYR A 8 11.36 -19.37 8.42
CA TYR A 8 10.28 -19.24 7.45
C TYR A 8 9.29 -20.39 7.53
N LYS A 9 8.04 -20.08 7.24
CA LYS A 9 6.98 -21.05 7.04
C LYS A 9 6.35 -20.78 5.68
N LEU A 10 6.42 -21.76 4.81
CA LEU A 10 5.77 -21.73 3.51
C LEU A 10 4.53 -22.62 3.56
N SER A 11 3.39 -22.09 3.10
CA SER A 11 2.19 -22.87 2.89
C SER A 11 1.76 -22.76 1.43
N ILE A 12 1.50 -23.89 0.78
CA ILE A 12 1.01 -23.95 -0.59
C ILE A 12 -0.21 -24.88 -0.63
N ASN A 13 -1.32 -24.35 -1.12
CA ASN A 13 -2.61 -25.05 -1.18
C ASN A 13 -3.03 -25.67 0.17
N GLY A 14 -2.79 -24.92 1.27
CA GLY A 14 -3.09 -25.33 2.63
C GLY A 14 -2.14 -26.38 3.24
N VAL A 15 -1.11 -26.81 2.51
CA VAL A 15 -0.05 -27.69 3.02
C VAL A 15 1.12 -26.86 3.52
N GLU A 16 1.51 -27.05 4.77
CA GLU A 16 2.64 -26.36 5.38
C GLU A 16 3.95 -27.08 5.09
N TYR A 17 4.99 -26.31 4.72
CA TYR A 17 6.34 -26.78 4.43
C TYR A 17 7.31 -26.08 5.39
N THR A 18 7.62 -26.71 6.53
CA THR A 18 8.52 -26.15 7.56
C THR A 18 9.98 -26.52 7.35
N ASP A 19 10.23 -27.63 6.66
CA ASP A 19 11.57 -28.19 6.48
C ASP A 19 12.16 -27.95 5.08
N ILE A 20 11.49 -27.09 4.28
CA ILE A 20 11.98 -26.79 2.94
C ILE A 20 13.11 -25.76 2.99
N ALA A 21 14.17 -26.01 2.25
CA ALA A 21 15.29 -25.07 2.15
C ALA A 21 14.91 -23.92 1.18
N ILE A 22 14.72 -22.72 1.72
CA ILE A 22 14.53 -21.50 0.96
C ILE A 22 15.91 -20.89 0.70
N SER A 23 16.30 -20.74 -0.57
CA SER A 23 17.60 -20.21 -0.93
C SER A 23 17.55 -18.73 -1.30
N ASP A 24 16.45 -18.25 -1.81
CA ASP A 24 16.26 -16.85 -2.20
C ASP A 24 14.81 -16.43 -2.12
N ILE A 25 14.59 -15.17 -1.71
CA ILE A 25 13.29 -14.50 -1.69
C ILE A 25 13.49 -13.12 -2.31
N ALA A 26 12.66 -12.80 -3.31
CA ALA A 26 12.52 -11.45 -3.85
C ALA A 26 11.03 -11.13 -3.88
N HIS A 27 10.61 -10.17 -3.05
CA HIS A 27 9.22 -9.76 -2.92
C HIS A 27 9.10 -8.25 -3.03
N GLN A 28 8.00 -7.79 -3.62
CA GLN A 28 7.64 -6.38 -3.72
C GLN A 28 6.14 -6.25 -3.50
N ALA A 29 5.74 -5.23 -2.73
CA ALA A 29 4.35 -4.85 -2.51
C ALA A 29 4.19 -3.32 -2.45
N GLY A 30 2.95 -2.86 -2.64
CA GLY A 30 2.61 -1.43 -2.63
C GLY A 30 2.95 -0.72 -3.93
N ARG A 31 3.35 0.55 -3.85
CA ARG A 31 3.67 1.42 -4.98
C ARG A 31 5.04 2.08 -4.83
N GLU A 32 5.70 2.34 -5.94
CA GLU A 32 6.96 3.11 -5.98
C GLU A 32 6.68 4.59 -6.27
N ASP A 33 5.67 4.85 -7.09
CA ASP A 33 5.22 6.20 -7.40
C ASP A 33 3.98 6.54 -6.56
N ILE A 34 4.12 7.54 -5.70
CA ILE A 34 3.06 7.99 -4.81
C ILE A 34 1.83 8.58 -5.53
N TYR A 35 1.98 8.89 -6.82
CA TYR A 35 0.90 9.41 -7.68
C TYR A 35 0.17 8.32 -8.47
N ALA A 36 0.59 7.06 -8.33
CA ALA A 36 -0.04 5.91 -8.96
C ALA A 36 -0.71 5.01 -7.91
N GLN A 37 -1.68 4.21 -8.31
CA GLN A 37 -2.23 3.16 -7.46
C GLN A 37 -1.19 2.05 -7.23
N PRO A 38 -1.27 1.32 -6.12
CA PRO A 38 -0.46 0.13 -5.88
C PRO A 38 -0.56 -0.89 -7.01
N THR A 39 0.56 -1.51 -7.31
CA THR A 39 0.59 -2.65 -8.23
C THR A 39 0.39 -3.95 -7.45
N PRO A 40 -0.05 -5.03 -8.13
CA PRO A 40 -0.12 -6.34 -7.50
C PRO A 40 1.19 -6.72 -6.83
N SER A 41 1.11 -7.26 -5.63
CA SER A 41 2.27 -7.80 -4.95
C SER A 41 2.85 -8.97 -5.75
N TYR A 42 4.17 -9.07 -5.71
CA TYR A 42 4.94 -10.06 -6.45
C TYR A 42 5.91 -10.75 -5.52
N ILE A 43 6.02 -12.06 -5.62
CA ILE A 43 7.09 -12.80 -4.99
C ILE A 43 7.72 -13.78 -5.95
N GLN A 44 9.04 -13.85 -5.92
CA GLN A 44 9.81 -14.95 -6.46
C GLN A 44 10.53 -15.64 -5.31
N ILE A 45 10.35 -16.94 -5.19
CA ILE A 45 11.00 -17.75 -4.16
C ILE A 45 11.71 -18.93 -4.82
N THR A 46 12.93 -19.18 -4.39
CA THR A 46 13.69 -20.36 -4.84
C THR A 46 13.81 -21.35 -3.70
N LEU A 47 13.29 -22.55 -3.92
CA LEU A 47 13.27 -23.67 -3.01
C LEU A 47 14.26 -24.72 -3.46
N VAL A 48 14.94 -25.36 -2.54
CA VAL A 48 15.88 -26.45 -2.82
C VAL A 48 15.34 -27.72 -2.20
N ALA A 49 14.97 -28.66 -3.06
CA ALA A 49 14.58 -30.02 -2.68
C ALA A 49 15.81 -30.90 -2.60
N LEU A 50 16.03 -31.50 -1.45
CA LEU A 50 17.11 -32.45 -1.19
C LEU A 50 16.56 -33.88 -1.26
N ASN A 51 17.44 -34.85 -1.46
CA ASN A 51 17.09 -36.26 -1.39
C ASN A 51 15.96 -36.71 -2.36
N ASN A 52 15.89 -36.09 -3.53
CA ASN A 52 14.90 -36.43 -4.58
C ASN A 52 13.45 -36.25 -4.12
N GLU A 53 13.20 -35.31 -3.20
CA GLU A 53 11.85 -34.93 -2.80
C GLU A 53 11.10 -34.30 -3.97
N ASN A 54 9.85 -34.74 -4.17
CA ASN A 54 8.99 -34.25 -5.23
C ASN A 54 7.85 -33.44 -4.65
N TYR A 55 7.83 -32.14 -4.95
CA TYR A 55 6.76 -31.23 -4.58
C TYR A 55 5.79 -31.05 -5.75
N ASN A 56 4.52 -31.34 -5.50
CA ASN A 56 3.47 -31.22 -6.52
C ASN A 56 2.81 -29.84 -6.47
N PHE A 57 3.57 -28.79 -6.78
CA PHE A 57 3.05 -27.43 -6.91
C PHE A 57 2.35 -27.25 -8.25
N GLN A 58 1.22 -26.55 -8.25
CA GLN A 58 0.44 -26.29 -9.45
C GLN A 58 0.24 -24.78 -9.65
N ILE A 59 0.04 -24.41 -10.91
CA ILE A 59 -0.38 -23.04 -11.25
C ILE A 59 -1.74 -22.78 -10.61
N ASN A 60 -1.90 -21.58 -10.05
CA ASN A 60 -3.07 -21.12 -9.31
C ASN A 60 -3.22 -21.67 -7.88
N ASP A 61 -2.31 -22.51 -7.40
CA ASP A 61 -2.28 -22.86 -5.97
C ASP A 61 -2.11 -21.60 -5.13
N GLY A 62 -2.87 -21.50 -4.03
CA GLY A 62 -2.69 -20.43 -3.03
C GLY A 62 -1.34 -20.60 -2.32
N MET A 63 -0.58 -19.54 -2.19
CA MET A 63 0.73 -19.54 -1.55
C MET A 63 0.78 -18.48 -0.45
N THR A 64 1.31 -18.84 0.72
CA THR A 64 1.57 -17.93 1.84
C THR A 64 2.98 -18.13 2.34
N LEU A 65 3.74 -17.05 2.47
CA LEU A 65 5.06 -17.04 3.08
C LEU A 65 5.01 -16.24 4.39
N GLN A 66 5.47 -16.86 5.46
CA GLN A 66 5.51 -16.27 6.80
C GLN A 66 6.92 -16.34 7.37
N VAL A 67 7.22 -15.44 8.29
CA VAL A 67 8.45 -15.41 9.07
C VAL A 67 8.12 -15.28 10.55
N LYS A 68 8.91 -15.92 11.38
CA LYS A 68 8.71 -15.92 12.83
C LYS A 68 9.24 -14.64 13.46
N ASP A 69 8.42 -13.99 14.29
CA ASP A 69 8.78 -12.82 15.07
C ASP A 69 9.48 -13.17 16.38
N SER A 70 9.83 -12.17 17.19
CA SER A 70 10.49 -12.34 18.48
C SER A 70 9.63 -13.08 19.52
N THR A 71 8.30 -13.04 19.35
CA THR A 71 7.33 -13.70 20.24
C THR A 71 7.02 -15.15 19.83
N ASN A 72 7.72 -15.68 18.83
CA ASN A 72 7.47 -16.97 18.18
C ASN A 72 6.13 -17.04 17.43
N THR A 73 5.59 -15.91 17.00
CA THR A 73 4.39 -15.82 16.16
C THR A 73 4.81 -15.66 14.69
N PHE A 74 4.17 -16.39 13.78
CA PHE A 74 4.42 -16.23 12.37
C PHE A 74 3.69 -15.01 11.81
N LYS A 75 4.45 -14.08 11.22
CA LYS A 75 3.96 -12.90 10.50
C LYS A 75 3.96 -13.18 9.01
N THR A 76 2.86 -12.89 8.35
CA THR A 76 2.72 -13.09 6.91
C THR A 76 3.48 -12.00 6.16
N LEU A 77 4.40 -12.40 5.30
CA LEU A 77 5.12 -11.50 4.40
C LEU A 77 4.43 -11.40 3.03
N PHE A 78 3.80 -12.49 2.58
CA PHE A 78 3.14 -12.56 1.29
C PHE A 78 2.01 -13.59 1.31
N GLY A 79 0.89 -13.23 0.67
CA GLY A 79 -0.22 -14.10 0.29
C GLY A 79 -0.62 -13.86 -1.17
N GLY A 80 -0.88 -14.94 -1.92
CA GLY A 80 -1.25 -14.84 -3.33
C GLY A 80 -1.37 -16.19 -4.01
N ASN A 81 -1.33 -16.20 -5.35
CA ASN A 81 -1.44 -17.44 -6.14
C ASN A 81 -0.24 -17.63 -7.05
N ILE A 82 0.18 -18.88 -7.20
CA ILE A 82 1.30 -19.26 -8.07
C ILE A 82 0.93 -19.00 -9.53
N THR A 83 1.81 -18.29 -10.24
CA THR A 83 1.66 -18.04 -11.68
C THR A 83 2.64 -18.81 -12.52
N ASP A 84 3.85 -19.04 -12.01
CA ASP A 84 4.92 -19.70 -12.74
C ASP A 84 5.71 -20.64 -11.84
N ILE A 85 6.12 -21.77 -12.38
CA ILE A 85 6.96 -22.77 -11.71
C ILE A 85 8.07 -23.18 -12.67
N THR A 86 9.32 -23.03 -12.26
CA THR A 86 10.47 -23.54 -12.99
C THR A 86 11.17 -24.58 -12.13
N ILE A 87 11.47 -25.74 -12.70
CA ILE A 87 12.15 -26.83 -12.00
C ILE A 87 13.48 -27.06 -12.72
N GLU A 88 14.56 -27.00 -11.97
CA GLU A 88 15.91 -27.24 -12.48
C GLU A 88 16.62 -28.33 -11.68
N VAL A 89 17.47 -29.09 -12.35
CA VAL A 89 18.36 -30.03 -11.70
C VAL A 89 19.55 -29.24 -11.14
N ALA A 90 19.65 -29.13 -9.83
CA ALA A 90 20.71 -28.37 -9.17
C ALA A 90 22.02 -29.18 -9.01
N SER A 91 22.01 -30.51 -9.19
CA SER A 91 23.18 -31.36 -9.10
C SER A 91 23.61 -31.89 -10.45
N ALA A 92 24.86 -31.64 -10.83
CA ALA A 92 25.43 -32.05 -12.14
C ALA A 92 26.05 -33.49 -12.15
N SER A 93 26.14 -34.18 -11.03
CA SER A 93 26.76 -35.51 -10.96
C SER A 93 25.76 -36.56 -10.62
N SER A 94 25.65 -37.54 -11.47
CA SER A 94 24.93 -38.83 -11.34
C SER A 94 23.62 -38.76 -10.54
N ILE A 95 22.50 -38.88 -11.21
CA ILE A 95 21.20 -39.08 -10.58
C ILE A 95 20.78 -37.87 -9.78
N ALA A 96 20.14 -36.93 -10.40
CA ALA A 96 19.53 -35.72 -9.85
C ALA A 96 18.88 -35.98 -8.47
N GLU A 97 19.64 -35.75 -7.42
CA GLU A 97 19.18 -35.86 -6.03
C GLU A 97 18.74 -34.52 -5.49
N THR A 98 19.13 -33.41 -6.16
CA THR A 98 18.82 -32.05 -5.73
C THR A 98 18.16 -31.30 -6.87
N PHE A 99 16.99 -30.78 -6.60
CA PHE A 99 16.23 -29.95 -7.52
C PHE A 99 16.05 -28.55 -6.96
N SER A 100 16.04 -27.57 -7.84
CA SER A 100 15.67 -26.19 -7.52
C SER A 100 14.29 -25.89 -8.12
N TYR A 101 13.39 -25.39 -7.30
CA TYR A 101 12.07 -24.93 -7.71
C TYR A 101 12.06 -23.41 -7.58
N THR A 102 11.97 -22.71 -8.70
CA THR A 102 11.71 -21.27 -8.69
C THR A 102 10.23 -21.05 -8.92
N ILE A 103 9.57 -20.49 -7.91
CA ILE A 103 8.13 -20.22 -7.91
C ILE A 103 7.93 -18.71 -7.99
N ILE A 104 7.07 -18.28 -8.89
CA ILE A 104 6.56 -16.91 -8.96
C ILE A 104 5.10 -16.92 -8.56
N ALA A 105 4.72 -16.04 -7.66
CA ALA A 105 3.33 -15.84 -7.27
C ALA A 105 2.98 -14.35 -7.27
N LEU A 106 1.73 -14.06 -7.56
CA LEU A 106 1.16 -12.71 -7.57
C LEU A 106 0.01 -12.62 -6.59
N GLY A 107 -0.16 -11.44 -6.01
CA GLY A 107 -1.27 -11.11 -5.13
C GLY A 107 -2.60 -10.98 -5.87
N SER A 108 -3.67 -10.77 -5.11
CA SER A 108 -5.04 -10.79 -5.64
C SER A 108 -5.35 -9.64 -6.59
N LEU A 109 -4.71 -8.48 -6.45
CA LEU A 109 -4.89 -7.37 -7.41
C LEU A 109 -4.57 -7.79 -8.85
N ALA A 110 -3.67 -8.76 -9.07
CA ALA A 110 -3.34 -9.30 -10.39
C ALA A 110 -4.52 -9.98 -11.09
N LYS A 111 -5.58 -10.30 -10.37
CA LYS A 111 -6.79 -10.92 -10.90
C LYS A 111 -7.77 -9.88 -11.45
N LEU A 112 -7.86 -8.70 -10.84
CA LEU A 112 -8.82 -7.66 -11.19
C LEU A 112 -8.78 -7.21 -12.66
N PRO A 113 -7.61 -7.07 -13.33
CA PRO A 113 -7.54 -6.73 -14.73
C PRO A 113 -8.10 -7.81 -15.68
N LYS A 114 -8.27 -9.03 -15.19
CA LYS A 114 -8.74 -10.19 -15.98
C LYS A 114 -10.25 -10.35 -15.92
N VAL A 115 -10.92 -9.64 -15.02
CA VAL A 115 -12.36 -9.74 -14.80
C VAL A 115 -13.06 -8.54 -15.41
N ILE A 116 -14.06 -8.79 -16.26
CA ILE A 116 -14.91 -7.78 -16.88
C ILE A 116 -16.16 -7.62 -16.04
N TYR A 117 -16.45 -6.37 -15.68
CA TYR A 117 -17.69 -5.98 -15.00
C TYR A 117 -18.54 -5.14 -15.96
N ASP A 118 -19.76 -5.58 -16.22
CA ASP A 118 -20.73 -4.90 -17.06
C ASP A 118 -21.98 -4.44 -16.29
N GLY A 119 -21.96 -4.57 -14.96
CA GLY A 119 -23.00 -4.12 -14.05
C GLY A 119 -23.08 -2.59 -13.92
N THR A 120 -24.11 -2.15 -13.23
CA THR A 120 -24.32 -0.75 -12.84
C THR A 120 -23.90 -0.56 -11.39
N LEU A 121 -23.34 0.60 -11.06
CA LEU A 121 -23.14 1.03 -9.68
C LEU A 121 -24.03 2.23 -9.41
N ALA A 122 -24.69 2.25 -8.27
CA ALA A 122 -25.46 3.40 -7.83
C ALA A 122 -24.55 4.59 -7.53
N ARG A 123 -25.09 5.81 -7.52
CA ARG A 123 -24.41 6.96 -6.96
C ARG A 123 -24.32 6.76 -5.46
N ASP A 124 -23.10 6.80 -4.91
CA ASP A 124 -22.82 6.58 -3.50
C ASP A 124 -21.43 7.14 -3.14
N ASP A 125 -21.04 7.08 -1.89
CA ASP A 125 -19.69 7.43 -1.46
C ASP A 125 -18.67 6.41 -1.99
N ASP A 126 -17.42 6.84 -2.14
CA ASP A 126 -16.34 6.08 -2.77
C ASP A 126 -16.11 4.71 -2.13
N GLY A 127 -16.13 4.62 -0.81
CA GLY A 127 -15.96 3.35 -0.10
C GLY A 127 -17.16 2.41 -0.28
N ASP A 128 -18.37 2.95 -0.31
CA ASP A 128 -19.58 2.14 -0.53
C ASP A 128 -19.65 1.63 -1.97
N GLN A 129 -19.31 2.47 -2.98
CA GLN A 129 -19.22 2.00 -4.36
C GLN A 129 -18.11 0.96 -4.56
N MET A 130 -16.95 1.16 -3.94
CA MET A 130 -15.85 0.19 -3.97
C MET A 130 -16.29 -1.16 -3.38
N TYR A 131 -16.98 -1.11 -2.26
CA TYR A 131 -17.52 -2.32 -1.63
C TYR A 131 -18.54 -3.02 -2.51
N GLU A 132 -19.51 -2.30 -3.12
CA GLU A 132 -20.50 -2.88 -4.03
C GLU A 132 -19.81 -3.58 -5.20
N LEU A 133 -18.84 -2.92 -5.84
CA LEU A 133 -18.07 -3.47 -6.96
C LEU A 133 -17.32 -4.76 -6.59
N LEU A 134 -16.60 -4.76 -5.47
CA LEU A 134 -15.79 -5.90 -5.05
C LEU A 134 -16.66 -7.04 -4.51
N SER A 135 -17.76 -6.73 -3.83
CA SER A 135 -18.73 -7.73 -3.35
C SER A 135 -19.38 -8.48 -4.51
N ASP A 136 -19.84 -7.75 -5.51
CA ASP A 136 -20.42 -8.35 -6.72
C ASP A 136 -19.43 -9.27 -7.42
N LEU A 137 -18.16 -8.84 -7.51
CA LEU A 137 -17.09 -9.64 -8.07
C LEU A 137 -16.93 -10.97 -7.32
N PHE A 138 -16.78 -10.89 -6.01
CA PHE A 138 -16.51 -12.06 -5.17
C PHE A 138 -17.71 -13.02 -5.10
N LEU A 139 -18.92 -12.48 -5.00
CA LEU A 139 -20.13 -13.29 -4.86
C LEU A 139 -20.59 -13.92 -6.19
N ASN A 140 -20.42 -13.22 -7.32
CA ASN A 140 -21.07 -13.61 -8.56
C ASN A 140 -20.12 -14.05 -9.68
N ASN A 141 -18.90 -13.54 -9.72
CA ASN A 141 -18.02 -13.68 -10.89
C ASN A 141 -16.68 -14.33 -10.57
N TRP A 142 -16.32 -14.50 -9.31
CA TRP A 142 -15.02 -15.01 -8.93
C TRP A 142 -15.12 -16.42 -8.36
N ASN A 143 -14.89 -17.41 -9.20
CA ASN A 143 -14.97 -18.82 -8.83
C ASN A 143 -13.88 -19.29 -7.83
N GLU A 144 -12.91 -18.42 -7.52
CA GLU A 144 -11.81 -18.73 -6.62
C GLU A 144 -12.13 -18.41 -5.15
N VAL A 145 -13.23 -17.68 -4.91
CA VAL A 145 -13.74 -17.43 -3.57
C VAL A 145 -14.81 -18.46 -3.26
N PRO A 146 -14.82 -19.10 -2.09
CA PRO A 146 -15.82 -20.08 -1.74
C PRO A 146 -17.24 -19.52 -1.93
N ALA A 147 -18.03 -20.17 -2.76
CA ALA A 147 -19.40 -19.74 -3.12
C ALA A 147 -20.40 -19.85 -1.95
N SER A 148 -19.97 -20.31 -0.78
CA SER A 148 -20.83 -20.62 0.34
C SER A 148 -20.88 -19.54 1.42
N GLU A 149 -20.10 -18.44 1.28
CA GLU A 149 -20.08 -17.38 2.27
C GLU A 149 -21.16 -16.37 1.96
N THR A 150 -22.15 -16.31 2.83
CA THR A 150 -23.18 -15.28 2.81
C THR A 150 -22.69 -14.10 3.60
N TRP A 151 -22.78 -12.91 3.03
CA TRP A 151 -22.49 -11.68 3.74
C TRP A 151 -23.43 -11.52 4.92
N SER A 152 -22.91 -11.38 6.13
CA SER A 152 -23.68 -10.88 7.25
C SER A 152 -24.01 -9.40 7.00
N GLY A 153 -25.04 -8.88 7.63
CA GLY A 153 -25.37 -7.47 7.51
C GLY A 153 -24.14 -6.61 7.84
N TYR A 154 -23.89 -5.60 7.01
CA TYR A 154 -22.79 -4.65 7.23
C TYR A 154 -22.89 -4.00 8.61
N ASP A 155 -21.83 -4.12 9.38
CA ASP A 155 -21.64 -3.41 10.66
C ASP A 155 -20.42 -2.48 10.53
N PRO A 156 -20.60 -1.14 10.51
CA PRO A 156 -19.52 -0.20 10.38
C PRO A 156 -18.52 -0.20 11.54
N THR A 157 -18.84 -0.89 12.65
CA THR A 157 -17.94 -1.03 13.80
C THR A 157 -17.00 -2.24 13.68
N ILE A 158 -17.26 -3.12 12.71
CA ILE A 158 -16.43 -4.31 12.45
C ILE A 158 -15.56 -4.03 11.26
N THR A 159 -14.23 -4.11 11.43
CA THR A 159 -13.29 -4.05 10.32
C THR A 159 -13.46 -5.26 9.40
N TRP A 160 -13.28 -5.05 8.12
CA TRP A 160 -13.40 -6.09 7.09
C TRP A 160 -12.41 -7.23 7.22
N ALA A 161 -11.34 -7.08 8.01
CA ALA A 161 -10.46 -8.17 8.39
C ALA A 161 -11.20 -9.36 9.02
N ASN A 162 -12.39 -9.10 9.58
CA ASN A 162 -13.31 -10.11 10.12
C ASN A 162 -14.47 -10.39 9.16
N ALA A 163 -14.42 -9.89 7.94
CA ALA A 163 -15.49 -10.10 6.96
C ALA A 163 -15.56 -11.58 6.53
N GLU A 164 -16.75 -11.97 6.16
CA GLU A 164 -17.07 -13.34 5.77
C GLU A 164 -16.42 -13.76 4.45
N ASN A 165 -15.87 -12.84 3.69
CA ASN A 165 -15.20 -13.13 2.43
C ASN A 165 -13.69 -13.08 2.59
N LEU A 166 -13.03 -14.21 2.44
CA LEU A 166 -11.58 -14.38 2.60
C LEU A 166 -10.76 -13.60 1.56
N GLY A 167 -11.36 -13.16 0.46
CA GLY A 167 -10.68 -12.39 -0.58
C GLY A 167 -10.64 -10.88 -0.32
N LEU A 168 -11.37 -10.38 0.69
CA LEU A 168 -11.39 -8.97 1.05
C LEU A 168 -10.68 -8.71 2.37
N GLY A 169 -9.90 -7.63 2.40
CA GLY A 169 -9.33 -7.01 3.58
C GLY A 169 -10.22 -5.89 4.10
N ASP A 170 -9.59 -4.88 4.70
CA ASP A 170 -10.28 -3.69 5.17
C ASP A 170 -10.74 -2.81 4.01
N ILE A 171 -11.99 -2.37 4.06
CA ILE A 171 -12.56 -1.39 3.13
C ILE A 171 -13.18 -0.28 3.95
N ASP A 172 -12.65 0.93 3.84
CA ASP A 172 -13.20 2.09 4.53
C ASP A 172 -14.55 2.45 3.95
N ARG A 173 -15.54 2.64 4.84
CA ARG A 173 -16.91 2.93 4.47
C ARG A 173 -17.55 3.93 5.44
N PRO A 174 -18.39 4.83 4.96
CA PRO A 174 -18.90 4.95 3.58
C PRO A 174 -17.86 5.51 2.61
N GLY A 175 -16.77 6.12 3.06
CA GLY A 175 -15.80 6.88 2.30
C GLY A 175 -15.94 8.37 2.54
N VAL A 176 -15.31 9.20 1.70
CA VAL A 176 -15.21 10.67 1.89
C VAL A 176 -15.91 11.46 0.80
N TYR A 177 -15.88 10.96 -0.44
CA TYR A 177 -16.35 11.70 -1.61
C TYR A 177 -17.45 10.96 -2.35
N GLU A 178 -18.48 11.71 -2.74
CA GLU A 178 -19.60 11.16 -3.50
C GLU A 178 -19.18 10.89 -4.96
N ILE A 179 -19.35 9.65 -5.39
CA ILE A 179 -19.05 9.16 -6.74
C ILE A 179 -20.31 9.07 -7.57
N THR A 180 -20.24 9.48 -8.83
CA THR A 180 -21.37 9.41 -9.75
C THR A 180 -21.78 7.98 -10.05
N ASN A 181 -23.03 7.77 -10.45
CA ASN A 181 -23.51 6.46 -10.86
C ASN A 181 -22.78 5.99 -12.13
N ARG A 182 -22.47 4.70 -12.18
CA ARG A 182 -21.94 4.04 -13.36
C ARG A 182 -23.04 3.30 -14.12
N GLY A 183 -23.13 3.52 -15.44
CA GLY A 183 -23.99 2.75 -16.31
C GLY A 183 -23.43 1.36 -16.65
N ALA A 184 -24.24 0.50 -17.25
CA ALA A 184 -23.88 -0.84 -17.66
C ALA A 184 -22.92 -0.83 -18.88
N ASN A 185 -21.68 -0.48 -18.66
CA ASN A 185 -20.61 -0.50 -19.66
C ASN A 185 -19.55 -1.53 -19.26
N ALA A 186 -19.15 -2.39 -20.19
CA ALA A 186 -18.11 -3.38 -19.92
C ALA A 186 -16.74 -2.71 -19.75
N ASP A 187 -16.09 -2.95 -18.60
CA ASP A 187 -14.71 -2.56 -18.32
C ASP A 187 -14.11 -3.54 -17.32
N THR A 188 -12.79 -3.50 -17.13
CA THR A 188 -12.16 -4.35 -16.13
C THR A 188 -12.45 -3.82 -14.72
N VAL A 189 -12.60 -4.73 -13.77
CA VAL A 189 -12.78 -4.35 -12.36
C VAL A 189 -11.64 -3.47 -11.88
N TYR A 190 -10.42 -3.75 -12.32
CA TYR A 190 -9.24 -2.94 -11.99
C TYR A 190 -9.39 -1.49 -12.44
N ASN A 191 -9.79 -1.26 -13.69
CA ASN A 191 -9.97 0.10 -14.21
C ASN A 191 -11.06 0.86 -13.45
N ILE A 192 -12.17 0.19 -13.13
CA ILE A 192 -13.27 0.80 -12.38
C ILE A 192 -12.82 1.15 -10.96
N ALA A 193 -12.21 0.20 -10.26
CA ALA A 193 -11.75 0.39 -8.89
C ALA A 193 -10.66 1.47 -8.77
N THR A 194 -9.67 1.45 -9.68
CA THR A 194 -8.62 2.48 -9.68
C THR A 194 -9.14 3.85 -10.02
N LEU A 195 -10.13 3.96 -10.93
CA LEU A 195 -10.76 5.25 -11.26
C LEU A 195 -11.52 5.81 -10.06
N ILE A 196 -12.25 4.99 -9.29
CA ILE A 196 -12.88 5.41 -8.03
C ILE A 196 -11.82 5.88 -7.05
N ALA A 197 -10.80 5.07 -6.80
CA ALA A 197 -9.72 5.38 -5.86
C ALA A 197 -8.98 6.67 -6.24
N ASP A 198 -8.57 6.83 -7.50
CA ASP A 198 -7.89 8.04 -7.98
C ASP A 198 -8.77 9.29 -7.87
N SER A 199 -10.09 9.16 -8.09
CA SER A 199 -11.03 10.27 -7.98
C SER A 199 -11.18 10.78 -6.55
N ALA A 200 -11.09 9.88 -5.56
CA ALA A 200 -11.35 10.16 -4.16
C ALA A 200 -10.07 10.27 -3.30
N PHE A 201 -8.87 10.31 -3.89
CA PHE A 201 -7.60 10.17 -3.14
C PHE A 201 -7.50 8.90 -2.30
N GLY A 202 -8.26 7.88 -2.64
CA GLY A 202 -8.22 6.59 -2.02
C GLY A 202 -7.06 5.74 -2.55
N VAL A 203 -6.80 4.64 -1.87
CA VAL A 203 -5.75 3.69 -2.22
C VAL A 203 -6.35 2.29 -2.27
N LEU A 204 -6.36 1.69 -3.47
CA LEU A 204 -6.69 0.28 -3.65
C LEU A 204 -5.42 -0.53 -3.42
N TYR A 205 -5.42 -1.46 -2.47
CA TYR A 205 -4.20 -2.16 -2.05
C TYR A 205 -4.43 -3.65 -1.78
N GLU A 206 -3.35 -4.37 -1.57
CA GLU A 206 -3.34 -5.71 -1.00
C GLU A 206 -2.69 -5.67 0.37
N ASP A 207 -3.25 -6.41 1.32
CA ASP A 207 -2.56 -6.69 2.57
C ASP A 207 -1.52 -7.82 2.40
N SER A 208 -0.74 -8.09 3.45
CA SER A 208 0.28 -9.14 3.44
C SER A 208 -0.30 -10.56 3.28
N GLU A 209 -1.59 -10.74 3.53
CA GLU A 209 -2.30 -12.01 3.34
C GLU A 209 -2.86 -12.17 1.93
N GLY A 210 -2.71 -11.16 1.09
CA GLY A 210 -3.19 -11.15 -0.29
C GLY A 210 -4.68 -10.79 -0.42
N ARG A 211 -5.28 -10.15 0.61
CA ARG A 211 -6.66 -9.66 0.55
C ARG A 211 -6.68 -8.25 -0.03
N ILE A 212 -7.70 -7.95 -0.82
CA ILE A 212 -7.89 -6.63 -1.42
C ILE A 212 -8.54 -5.71 -0.41
N GLY A 213 -7.92 -4.57 -0.16
CA GLY A 213 -8.40 -3.52 0.71
C GLY A 213 -8.58 -2.19 -0.01
N TYR A 214 -9.32 -1.29 0.60
CA TYR A 214 -9.49 0.08 0.16
C TYR A 214 -9.37 1.04 1.33
N ALA A 215 -8.43 1.96 1.23
CA ALA A 215 -8.22 3.05 2.17
C ALA A 215 -8.73 4.34 1.55
N ASP A 216 -9.66 5.02 2.22
CA ASP A 216 -10.18 6.32 1.78
C ASP A 216 -9.17 7.46 2.01
N ALA A 217 -9.56 8.68 1.65
CA ALA A 217 -8.70 9.86 1.78
C ALA A 217 -8.31 10.19 3.24
N LEU A 218 -9.09 9.75 4.22
CA LEU A 218 -8.88 10.03 5.65
C LEU A 218 -8.22 8.87 6.40
N HIS A 219 -8.13 7.69 5.80
CA HIS A 219 -7.61 6.47 6.45
C HIS A 219 -6.29 6.72 7.19
N ARG A 220 -5.29 7.26 6.48
CA ARG A 220 -3.94 7.46 7.01
C ARG A 220 -3.91 8.44 8.18
N GLN A 221 -4.68 9.53 8.08
CA GLN A 221 -4.80 10.52 9.14
C GLN A 221 -5.47 9.94 10.37
N ASN A 222 -6.57 9.22 10.18
CA ASN A 222 -7.31 8.56 11.28
C ASN A 222 -6.44 7.49 11.95
N TYR A 223 -5.70 6.71 11.16
CA TYR A 223 -4.79 5.71 11.71
C TYR A 223 -3.69 6.36 12.55
N LEU A 224 -3.05 7.42 12.03
CA LEU A 224 -2.02 8.17 12.75
C LEU A 224 -2.55 8.77 14.07
N ALA A 225 -3.73 9.38 14.04
CA ALA A 225 -4.35 9.98 15.23
C ALA A 225 -4.62 8.95 16.33
N ASN A 226 -5.00 7.72 15.94
CA ASN A 226 -5.34 6.66 16.88
C ASN A 226 -4.14 5.85 17.38
N ASN A 227 -3.10 5.66 16.55
CA ASN A 227 -2.02 4.73 16.82
C ASN A 227 -0.64 5.40 16.96
N GLY A 228 -0.48 6.64 16.50
CA GLY A 228 0.82 7.32 16.47
C GLY A 228 1.75 6.77 15.40
N TYR A 229 3.03 7.15 15.51
CA TYR A 229 4.08 6.72 14.60
C TYR A 229 4.74 5.43 15.05
N THR A 230 5.10 4.57 14.10
CA THR A 230 6.16 3.58 14.27
C THR A 230 7.50 4.30 14.14
N GLU A 231 8.27 4.40 15.21
CA GLU A 231 9.55 5.11 15.23
C GLU A 231 10.70 4.13 15.08
N ILE A 232 11.58 4.36 14.09
CA ILE A 232 12.74 3.50 13.79
C ILE A 232 13.96 4.39 13.56
N SER A 233 15.10 4.03 14.17
CA SER A 233 16.37 4.75 13.98
C SER A 233 17.03 4.38 12.65
N ALA A 234 17.44 5.40 11.87
CA ALA A 234 18.25 5.19 10.65
C ALA A 234 19.64 4.59 10.93
N ASN A 235 20.12 4.64 12.17
CA ASN A 235 21.39 4.01 12.56
C ASN A 235 21.36 2.48 12.44
N THR A 236 20.19 1.88 12.42
CA THR A 236 20.01 0.44 12.24
C THR A 236 19.88 0.02 10.78
N ALA A 237 19.73 0.99 9.86
CA ALA A 237 19.64 0.78 8.43
C ALA A 237 21.01 0.68 7.76
N PHE A 238 21.01 0.23 6.51
CA PHE A 238 22.17 0.39 5.65
C PHE A 238 22.36 1.85 5.27
N GLY A 239 23.50 2.42 5.56
CA GLY A 239 23.86 3.78 5.13
C GLY A 239 23.97 3.93 3.60
N ALA A 240 24.34 2.87 2.89
CA ALA A 240 24.34 2.82 1.45
C ALA A 240 22.93 2.54 0.92
N GLY A 241 22.32 3.51 0.22
CA GLY A 241 20.95 3.39 -0.32
C GLY A 241 19.94 4.31 0.35
N LEU A 242 20.33 4.99 1.45
CA LEU A 242 19.52 6.05 1.99
C LEU A 242 19.45 7.20 0.99
N LYS A 243 18.27 7.48 0.45
CA LYS A 243 18.12 8.43 -0.64
C LYS A 243 16.87 9.26 -0.49
N VAL A 244 17.04 10.56 -0.56
CA VAL A 244 15.96 11.53 -0.64
C VAL A 244 15.98 12.19 -2.01
N LEU A 245 14.83 12.28 -2.64
CA LEU A 245 14.66 12.89 -3.96
C LEU A 245 13.78 14.14 -3.85
N THR A 246 14.18 15.19 -4.53
CA THR A 246 13.32 16.36 -4.75
C THR A 246 13.26 16.61 -6.25
N ARG A 247 12.08 16.46 -6.83
CA ARG A 247 11.88 16.50 -8.29
C ARG A 247 11.05 17.71 -8.70
N GLY A 248 11.61 18.58 -9.50
CA GLY A 248 10.84 19.66 -10.11
C GLY A 248 9.84 19.17 -11.17
N ALA A 249 10.02 17.94 -11.69
CA ALA A 249 9.09 17.34 -12.64
C ALA A 249 7.72 16.99 -12.03
N ASP A 250 7.65 16.83 -10.69
CA ASP A 250 6.42 16.46 -9.98
C ASP A 250 5.54 17.68 -9.69
N VAL A 251 6.07 18.89 -9.90
CA VAL A 251 5.30 20.13 -9.69
C VAL A 251 4.14 20.21 -10.67
N ARG A 252 2.95 20.52 -10.11
CA ARG A 252 1.74 20.87 -10.84
C ARG A 252 1.13 22.11 -10.19
N ASN A 253 0.92 23.16 -10.97
CA ASN A 253 0.47 24.45 -10.47
C ASN A 253 -0.76 25.03 -11.20
N ASP A 254 -1.30 24.25 -12.11
CA ASP A 254 -2.61 24.50 -12.74
C ASP A 254 -3.28 23.15 -12.95
N ILE A 255 -4.37 22.91 -12.22
CA ILE A 255 -5.16 21.66 -12.31
C ILE A 255 -6.53 21.99 -12.92
N ILE A 256 -6.83 21.27 -13.98
CA ILE A 256 -8.19 21.22 -14.56
C ILE A 256 -8.73 19.84 -14.21
N LEU A 257 -9.78 19.79 -13.36
CA LEU A 257 -10.40 18.56 -12.93
C LEU A 257 -11.77 18.43 -13.58
N ASN A 258 -11.92 17.40 -14.41
CA ASN A 258 -13.20 17.03 -15.02
C ASN A 258 -13.94 16.07 -14.08
N TYR A 259 -15.24 16.25 -13.93
CA TYR A 259 -16.08 15.44 -13.05
C TYR A 259 -17.49 15.19 -13.61
N GLY A 260 -18.27 14.41 -12.90
CA GLY A 260 -19.64 14.06 -13.26
C GLY A 260 -19.73 13.01 -14.37
N ASN A 261 -20.94 12.73 -14.79
CA ASN A 261 -21.21 11.76 -15.84
C ASN A 261 -20.50 12.14 -17.15
N ASN A 262 -19.72 11.20 -17.68
CA ASN A 262 -18.92 11.39 -18.90
C ASN A 262 -17.95 12.58 -18.84
N PHE A 263 -17.49 12.97 -17.65
CA PHE A 263 -16.58 14.09 -17.45
C PHE A 263 -17.12 15.42 -18.02
N GLY A 264 -18.44 15.59 -17.94
CA GLY A 264 -19.16 16.69 -18.61
C GLY A 264 -19.06 18.04 -17.91
N SER A 265 -18.53 18.09 -16.69
CA SER A 265 -18.33 19.30 -15.90
C SER A 265 -16.87 19.45 -15.52
N GLN A 266 -16.44 20.68 -15.20
CA GLN A 266 -15.04 20.94 -14.84
C GLN A 266 -14.93 22.00 -13.75
N VAL A 267 -13.89 21.85 -12.92
CA VAL A 267 -13.37 22.88 -12.01
C VAL A 267 -11.88 23.10 -12.31
N SER A 268 -11.33 24.22 -11.85
CA SER A 268 -9.90 24.47 -11.99
C SER A 268 -9.34 25.22 -10.80
N THR A 269 -8.12 24.87 -10.42
CA THR A 269 -7.37 25.55 -9.36
C THR A 269 -5.96 25.86 -9.87
N ILE A 270 -5.48 27.08 -9.60
CA ILE A 270 -4.19 27.59 -10.07
C ILE A 270 -3.41 28.23 -8.92
N ASP A 271 -2.10 27.95 -8.86
CA ASP A 271 -1.15 28.58 -7.94
C ASP A 271 -0.22 29.51 -8.71
N LEU A 272 -0.50 30.82 -8.66
CA LEU A 272 0.27 31.83 -9.38
C LEU A 272 1.68 32.05 -8.83
N ASP A 273 1.88 31.84 -7.53
CA ASP A 273 3.20 31.99 -6.89
C ASP A 273 4.12 30.83 -7.31
N SER A 274 3.59 29.62 -7.37
CA SER A 274 4.29 28.49 -7.92
C SER A 274 4.64 28.68 -9.41
N ILE A 275 3.70 29.21 -10.20
CA ILE A 275 3.96 29.50 -11.62
C ILE A 275 5.10 30.53 -11.76
N ALA A 276 5.10 31.59 -10.94
CA ALA A 276 6.15 32.58 -10.95
C ALA A 276 7.53 32.00 -10.62
N THR A 277 7.58 30.96 -9.78
CA THR A 277 8.82 30.34 -9.31
C THR A 277 9.31 29.20 -10.22
N PHE A 278 8.41 28.29 -10.65
CA PHE A 278 8.76 27.05 -11.36
C PHE A 278 8.32 27.03 -12.82
N GLY A 279 7.65 28.08 -13.29
CA GLY A 279 7.01 28.11 -14.61
C GLY A 279 5.68 27.34 -14.63
N TYR A 280 4.92 27.55 -15.71
CA TYR A 280 3.63 26.93 -15.90
C TYR A 280 3.74 25.40 -16.06
N ARG A 281 2.96 24.66 -15.27
CA ARG A 281 2.92 23.17 -15.25
C ARG A 281 1.47 22.72 -15.01
N GLY A 282 0.71 22.63 -16.09
CA GLY A 282 -0.69 22.21 -16.04
C GLY A 282 -0.88 20.70 -16.11
N GLU A 283 -1.97 20.23 -15.53
CA GLU A 283 -2.45 18.85 -15.64
C GLU A 283 -3.97 18.82 -15.72
N THR A 284 -4.51 17.93 -16.56
CA THR A 284 -5.95 17.68 -16.63
C THR A 284 -6.24 16.30 -16.06
N ILE A 285 -7.13 16.24 -15.07
CA ILE A 285 -7.49 15.04 -14.34
C ILE A 285 -8.96 14.71 -14.62
N ASN A 286 -9.26 13.49 -14.98
CA ASN A 286 -10.62 12.99 -15.13
C ASN A 286 -11.02 12.20 -13.88
N THR A 287 -12.14 12.58 -13.27
CA THR A 287 -12.66 11.93 -12.06
C THR A 287 -14.12 11.55 -12.23
N VAL A 288 -14.56 10.60 -11.45
CA VAL A 288 -15.96 10.19 -11.36
C VAL A 288 -16.69 10.81 -10.15
N LEU A 289 -16.14 11.88 -9.58
CA LEU A 289 -16.81 12.66 -8.53
C LEU A 289 -18.18 13.13 -9.00
N HIS A 290 -19.14 13.17 -8.08
CA HIS A 290 -20.52 13.52 -8.44
C HIS A 290 -20.73 15.02 -8.57
N ASP A 291 -20.27 15.79 -7.62
CA ASP A 291 -20.63 17.21 -7.51
C ASP A 291 -19.43 18.17 -7.60
N ALA A 292 -19.76 19.49 -7.74
CA ALA A 292 -18.75 20.52 -7.88
C ALA A 292 -17.99 20.82 -6.59
N THR A 293 -18.58 20.58 -5.42
CA THR A 293 -17.97 20.88 -4.13
C THR A 293 -16.82 19.92 -3.87
N ASP A 294 -17.08 18.62 -4.06
CA ASP A 294 -16.07 17.58 -3.93
C ASP A 294 -14.98 17.73 -5.01
N ALA A 295 -15.39 18.01 -6.25
CA ALA A 295 -14.45 18.25 -7.34
C ALA A 295 -13.51 19.44 -7.05
N GLN A 296 -14.03 20.53 -6.47
CA GLN A 296 -13.21 21.68 -6.10
C GLN A 296 -12.28 21.33 -4.93
N ALA A 297 -12.78 20.65 -3.90
CA ALA A 297 -11.97 20.22 -2.76
C ALA A 297 -10.81 19.31 -3.18
N VAL A 298 -11.07 18.35 -4.07
CA VAL A 298 -10.05 17.47 -4.65
C VAL A 298 -9.04 18.27 -5.49
N SER A 299 -9.49 19.21 -6.33
CA SER A 299 -8.61 20.05 -7.14
C SER A 299 -7.69 20.94 -6.27
N ASP A 300 -8.24 21.54 -5.21
CA ASP A 300 -7.48 22.37 -4.25
C ASP A 300 -6.44 21.54 -3.51
N ARG A 301 -6.79 20.32 -3.15
CA ARG A 301 -5.85 19.37 -2.52
C ARG A 301 -4.72 18.99 -3.47
N PHE A 302 -4.99 18.68 -4.74
CA PHE A 302 -3.94 18.42 -5.72
C PHE A 302 -2.93 19.55 -5.80
N ILE A 303 -3.39 20.81 -5.89
CA ILE A 303 -2.52 21.97 -5.90
C ILE A 303 -1.70 22.06 -4.61
N SER A 304 -2.34 21.94 -3.45
CA SER A 304 -1.64 22.03 -2.15
C SER A 304 -0.52 21.00 -1.99
N LEU A 305 -0.72 19.81 -2.56
CA LEU A 305 0.27 18.73 -2.51
C LEU A 305 1.39 18.88 -3.54
N ARG A 306 1.11 19.47 -4.72
CA ARG A 306 1.98 19.39 -5.88
C ARG A 306 2.49 20.73 -6.41
N SER A 307 2.05 21.87 -5.89
CA SER A 307 2.49 23.17 -6.40
C SER A 307 3.96 23.48 -6.08
N TYR A 308 4.54 22.83 -5.07
CA TYR A 308 5.95 22.96 -4.69
C TYR A 308 6.65 21.60 -4.67
N PRO A 309 7.96 21.55 -5.04
CA PRO A 309 8.74 20.32 -4.93
C PRO A 309 8.84 19.87 -3.48
N ARG A 310 8.56 18.61 -3.22
CA ARG A 310 8.69 18.02 -1.89
C ARG A 310 9.79 16.97 -1.87
N ALA A 311 10.41 16.80 -0.71
CA ALA A 311 11.40 15.76 -0.49
C ALA A 311 10.67 14.41 -0.31
N LEU A 312 10.96 13.46 -1.19
CA LEU A 312 10.45 12.08 -1.13
C LEU A 312 11.54 11.16 -0.61
N PHE A 313 11.19 10.32 0.34
CA PHE A 313 12.10 9.31 0.85
C PHE A 313 12.05 8.09 -0.08
N ASP A 314 13.01 8.01 -1.01
CA ASP A 314 13.00 7.03 -2.10
C ASP A 314 13.20 5.61 -1.60
N SER A 315 14.15 5.41 -0.66
CA SER A 315 14.37 4.10 -0.06
C SER A 315 15.21 4.16 1.22
N ILE A 316 14.88 3.28 2.15
CA ILE A 316 15.71 2.90 3.29
C ILE A 316 15.68 1.40 3.45
N THR A 317 16.84 0.78 3.70
CA THR A 317 16.96 -0.68 3.82
C THR A 317 17.41 -1.07 5.21
N PHE A 318 16.64 -1.94 5.85
CA PHE A 318 16.91 -2.51 7.17
C PHE A 318 17.36 -3.98 7.05
N PRO A 319 18.58 -4.33 7.49
CA PRO A 319 19.00 -5.71 7.63
C PRO A 319 18.46 -6.27 8.95
N LEU A 320 17.37 -7.04 8.91
CA LEU A 320 16.67 -7.49 10.13
C LEU A 320 17.50 -8.41 11.03
N THR A 321 18.56 -8.99 10.49
CA THR A 321 19.54 -9.80 11.25
C THR A 321 20.58 -8.94 11.99
N ASN A 322 20.57 -7.62 11.77
CA ASN A 322 21.46 -6.71 12.49
C ASN A 322 21.14 -6.73 13.99
N SER A 323 22.15 -7.01 14.81
CA SER A 323 22.01 -7.05 16.27
C SER A 323 21.75 -5.67 16.92
N ALA A 324 21.90 -4.58 16.16
CA ALA A 324 21.54 -3.23 16.60
C ALA A 324 20.02 -2.97 16.55
N ILE A 325 19.27 -3.73 15.74
CA ILE A 325 17.82 -3.69 15.72
C ILE A 325 17.31 -4.50 16.92
N ASP A 326 16.55 -3.86 17.79
CA ASP A 326 15.92 -4.58 18.90
C ASP A 326 14.70 -5.41 18.44
N ASP A 327 14.15 -6.20 19.35
CA ASP A 327 13.07 -7.12 19.00
C ASP A 327 11.78 -6.37 18.67
N ALA A 328 11.50 -5.23 19.34
CA ALA A 328 10.29 -4.44 19.09
C ALA A 328 10.33 -3.75 17.72
N ASP A 329 11.47 -3.15 17.38
CA ASP A 329 11.68 -2.54 16.07
C ASP A 329 11.60 -3.58 14.95
N ARG A 330 12.20 -4.75 15.17
CA ARG A 330 12.14 -5.86 14.21
C ARG A 330 10.73 -6.35 13.98
N ASP A 331 9.96 -6.56 15.04
CA ASP A 331 8.59 -7.03 14.96
C ASP A 331 7.68 -5.99 14.29
N ALA A 332 7.92 -4.70 14.51
CA ALA A 332 7.24 -3.61 13.82
C ALA A 332 7.56 -3.61 12.31
N LEU A 333 8.83 -3.81 11.94
CA LEU A 333 9.23 -3.92 10.54
C LEU A 333 8.67 -5.18 9.86
N LEU A 334 8.57 -6.30 10.57
CA LEU A 334 7.94 -7.53 10.06
C LEU A 334 6.43 -7.37 9.84
N GLY A 335 5.78 -6.49 10.58
CA GLY A 335 4.37 -6.16 10.45
C GLY A 335 4.04 -5.01 9.51
N ILE A 336 4.95 -4.62 8.60
CA ILE A 336 4.79 -3.47 7.71
C ILE A 336 3.56 -3.59 6.81
N PHE A 337 2.85 -2.48 6.62
CA PHE A 337 1.68 -2.39 5.74
C PHE A 337 1.61 -1.03 5.03
N ILE A 338 0.84 -0.95 3.96
CA ILE A 338 0.67 0.28 3.18
C ILE A 338 -0.07 1.35 4.00
N GLY A 339 0.42 2.58 3.94
CA GLY A 339 -0.17 3.69 4.70
C GLY A 339 0.24 3.73 6.18
N GLN A 340 1.09 2.81 6.65
CA GLN A 340 1.61 2.84 8.02
C GLN A 340 2.39 4.13 8.28
N PRO A 341 2.03 4.91 9.32
CA PRO A 341 2.80 6.09 9.67
C PRO A 341 4.12 5.70 10.30
N MET A 342 5.21 6.21 9.74
CA MET A 342 6.56 5.96 10.23
C MET A 342 7.30 7.27 10.51
N ARG A 343 8.12 7.26 11.57
CA ARG A 343 9.09 8.29 11.88
C ARG A 343 10.48 7.66 11.85
N ILE A 344 11.30 8.10 10.88
CA ILE A 344 12.70 7.70 10.81
C ILE A 344 13.54 8.76 11.52
N THR A 345 14.22 8.35 12.59
CA THR A 345 15.07 9.22 13.42
C THR A 345 16.55 9.05 13.09
N ASP A 346 17.40 9.87 13.70
CA ASP A 346 18.86 9.84 13.56
C ASP A 346 19.38 9.99 12.12
N LEU A 347 18.63 10.69 11.29
CA LEU A 347 19.04 10.97 9.92
C LEU A 347 20.19 11.99 9.87
N PRO A 348 21.11 11.86 8.90
CA PRO A 348 22.09 12.91 8.63
C PRO A 348 21.41 14.24 8.29
N VAL A 349 21.94 15.35 8.79
CA VAL A 349 21.41 16.71 8.53
C VAL A 349 21.34 17.06 7.04
N GLN A 350 22.15 16.41 6.19
CA GLN A 350 22.14 16.58 4.74
C GLN A 350 20.92 15.91 4.09
N ILE A 351 20.34 14.91 4.76
CA ILE A 351 19.12 14.19 4.31
C ILE A 351 17.89 14.89 4.85
N ALA A 352 17.90 15.18 6.16
CA ALA A 352 16.82 15.89 6.84
C ALA A 352 17.37 16.89 7.84
N PRO A 353 17.13 18.19 7.70
CA PRO A 353 17.66 19.22 8.64
C PRO A 353 17.21 19.00 10.08
N THR A 354 16.03 18.42 10.30
CA THR A 354 15.49 18.04 11.62
C THR A 354 16.05 16.74 12.16
N GLN A 355 16.89 16.04 11.40
CA GLN A 355 17.41 14.70 11.67
C GLN A 355 16.31 13.62 11.81
N GLN A 356 15.11 13.93 11.33
CA GLN A 356 13.98 12.98 11.29
C GLN A 356 13.16 13.19 10.01
N PHE A 357 12.47 12.15 9.61
CA PHE A 357 11.52 12.17 8.51
C PHE A 357 10.24 11.48 8.97
N GLU A 358 9.12 12.13 8.79
CA GLU A 358 7.79 11.61 9.07
C GLU A 358 7.06 11.36 7.76
N GLY A 359 6.45 10.20 7.64
CA GLY A 359 5.77 9.84 6.41
C GLY A 359 4.97 8.56 6.52
N TYR A 360 4.42 8.14 5.38
CA TYR A 360 3.64 6.94 5.26
C TYR A 360 4.32 5.94 4.35
N VAL A 361 4.23 4.66 4.70
CA VAL A 361 4.72 3.56 3.87
C VAL A 361 3.90 3.49 2.59
N GLU A 362 4.56 3.59 1.45
CA GLU A 362 3.93 3.48 0.13
C GLU A 362 4.18 2.12 -0.51
N GLY A 363 5.29 1.52 -0.20
CA GLY A 363 5.63 0.19 -0.68
C GLY A 363 6.88 -0.34 -0.01
N TRP A 364 7.09 -1.63 -0.16
CA TRP A 364 8.25 -2.30 0.42
C TRP A 364 8.69 -3.49 -0.41
N ARG A 365 9.94 -3.90 -0.15
CA ARG A 365 10.56 -5.09 -0.76
C ARG A 365 11.22 -5.93 0.30
N TRP A 366 10.92 -7.23 0.27
CA TRP A 366 11.67 -8.24 1.01
C TRP A 366 12.70 -8.87 0.10
N SER A 367 13.91 -9.04 0.59
CA SER A 367 14.95 -9.82 -0.09
C SER A 367 15.80 -10.59 0.91
N THR A 368 16.32 -11.71 0.46
CA THR A 368 17.24 -12.53 1.26
C THR A 368 18.60 -12.59 0.60
N ARG A 369 19.61 -12.71 1.41
CA ARG A 369 20.96 -13.03 0.97
C ARG A 369 21.61 -13.92 2.01
N PHE A 370 21.83 -15.18 1.67
CA PHE A 370 22.22 -16.21 2.63
C PHE A 370 21.18 -16.34 3.77
N ASN A 371 21.59 -16.14 5.02
CA ASN A 371 20.73 -16.18 6.20
C ASN A 371 20.26 -14.79 6.65
N GLU A 372 20.39 -13.78 5.80
CA GLU A 372 19.99 -12.41 6.10
C GLU A 372 18.67 -12.09 5.43
N LEU A 373 17.80 -11.39 6.13
CA LEU A 373 16.54 -10.85 5.63
C LEU A 373 16.63 -9.33 5.61
N PHE A 374 16.34 -8.74 4.45
CA PHE A 374 16.34 -7.30 4.23
C PHE A 374 14.96 -6.81 3.94
N LEU A 375 14.62 -5.68 4.53
CA LEU A 375 13.44 -4.91 4.22
C LEU A 375 13.86 -3.56 3.65
N THR A 376 13.43 -3.26 2.43
CA THR A 376 13.56 -1.93 1.83
C THR A 376 12.21 -1.28 1.76
N ILE A 377 12.09 -0.03 2.25
CA ILE A 377 10.84 0.71 2.37
C ILE A 377 10.96 2.01 1.59
N ASN A 378 9.91 2.43 0.92
CA ASN A 378 9.74 3.77 0.37
C ASN A 378 8.60 4.50 1.11
N LEU A 379 8.81 5.79 1.38
CA LEU A 379 7.92 6.61 2.18
C LEU A 379 7.52 7.87 1.41
N SER A 380 6.25 8.24 1.49
CA SER A 380 5.78 9.58 1.14
C SER A 380 5.84 10.51 2.35
N PRO A 381 6.05 11.83 2.15
CA PRO A 381 5.93 12.79 3.24
C PRO A 381 4.54 12.79 3.85
N ILE A 382 4.47 13.11 5.14
CA ILE A 382 3.20 13.10 5.87
C ILE A 382 2.17 14.05 5.27
N GLU A 383 2.60 15.14 4.68
CA GLU A 383 1.75 16.15 4.05
C GLU A 383 0.92 15.60 2.88
N PHE A 384 1.33 14.48 2.28
CA PHE A 384 0.57 13.84 1.19
C PHE A 384 -0.75 13.20 1.64
N SER A 385 -0.97 13.08 2.92
CA SER A 385 -2.18 12.45 3.44
C SER A 385 -2.97 13.32 4.41
N THR A 386 -2.42 14.47 4.83
CA THR A 386 -3.15 15.41 5.67
C THR A 386 -4.16 16.17 4.83
N VAL A 387 -5.42 16.13 5.22
CA VAL A 387 -6.44 17.03 4.68
C VAL A 387 -6.11 18.43 5.20
N ALA A 388 -5.91 19.37 4.30
CA ALA A 388 -5.77 20.78 4.71
C ALA A 388 -7.10 21.24 5.29
N VAL A 389 -7.18 21.34 6.61
CA VAL A 389 -8.36 21.89 7.28
C VAL A 389 -8.20 23.40 7.29
N GLN A 390 -9.19 24.12 6.76
CA GLN A 390 -9.24 25.57 6.89
C GLN A 390 -9.42 25.92 8.37
N TRP A 391 -8.85 27.04 8.81
CA TRP A 391 -8.95 27.48 10.21
C TRP A 391 -10.37 27.51 10.77
N GLU A 392 -11.35 27.75 9.94
CA GLU A 392 -12.78 27.71 10.28
C GLU A 392 -13.31 26.30 10.55
N GLN A 393 -12.58 25.26 10.16
CA GLN A 393 -12.90 23.85 10.39
C GLN A 393 -12.18 23.27 11.62
N VAL A 394 -11.21 23.99 12.18
CA VAL A 394 -10.55 23.59 13.42
C VAL A 394 -11.54 23.71 14.56
N SER A 395 -11.69 22.63 15.34
CA SER A 395 -12.61 22.60 16.48
C SER A 395 -12.34 23.79 17.42
N ALA A 396 -13.39 24.49 17.82
CA ALA A 396 -13.27 25.57 18.81
C ALA A 396 -12.80 25.10 20.20
N SER A 397 -12.72 23.79 20.43
CA SER A 397 -12.15 23.15 21.62
C SER A 397 -10.62 23.01 21.57
N GLU A 398 -10.01 23.14 20.39
CA GLU A 398 -8.55 23.11 20.24
C GLU A 398 -7.92 24.40 20.75
N ALA A 399 -6.95 24.26 21.63
CA ALA A 399 -6.21 25.38 22.19
C ALA A 399 -4.78 25.41 21.60
N TRP A 400 -4.22 26.59 21.40
CA TRP A 400 -2.85 26.78 20.88
C TRP A 400 -1.77 26.01 21.64
N ASN A 401 -2.02 25.68 22.91
CA ASN A 401 -1.10 24.93 23.76
C ASN A 401 -1.21 23.40 23.56
N THR A 402 -2.20 22.94 22.82
CA THR A 402 -2.34 21.52 22.46
C THR A 402 -1.78 21.23 21.07
N LEU A 403 -1.52 22.25 20.27
CA LEU A 403 -0.87 22.12 18.97
C LEU A 403 0.63 21.83 19.15
N SER A 404 1.20 21.02 18.23
CA SER A 404 2.63 20.72 18.24
C SER A 404 3.46 22.00 18.25
N GLY A 405 4.43 22.10 19.16
CA GLY A 405 5.33 23.26 19.27
C GLY A 405 6.27 23.46 18.06
N THR A 406 6.25 22.52 17.11
CA THR A 406 6.98 22.59 15.84
C THR A 406 6.12 23.16 14.69
N LEU A 407 4.84 23.45 14.96
CA LEU A 407 3.94 24.02 13.98
C LEU A 407 4.30 25.50 13.73
N THR A 408 4.73 25.81 12.52
CA THR A 408 4.90 27.20 12.07
C THR A 408 3.67 27.64 11.28
N TRP A 409 3.44 28.95 11.16
CA TRP A 409 2.36 29.49 10.33
C TRP A 409 2.42 29.03 8.87
N GLU A 410 3.61 28.76 8.37
CA GLU A 410 3.83 28.21 7.02
C GLU A 410 3.47 26.74 6.91
N ASN A 411 3.55 25.99 8.02
CA ASN A 411 3.25 24.57 8.11
C ASN A 411 1.89 24.28 8.75
N ALA A 412 1.14 25.32 9.13
CA ALA A 412 -0.18 25.20 9.74
C ALA A 412 -1.28 24.79 8.74
N ILE A 413 -0.91 24.49 7.50
CA ILE A 413 -1.79 23.93 6.50
C ILE A 413 -1.93 22.43 6.80
N GLY A 414 -2.99 22.08 7.51
CA GLY A 414 -3.41 20.70 7.64
C GLY A 414 -2.96 19.93 8.87
N ALA A 415 -2.49 20.56 9.93
CA ALA A 415 -2.35 19.84 11.19
C ALA A 415 -3.66 19.87 11.97
N VAL A 416 -4.39 18.78 11.90
CA VAL A 416 -5.42 18.45 12.87
C VAL A 416 -4.85 17.37 13.75
N ALA A 417 -4.80 17.65 15.04
CA ALA A 417 -4.51 16.63 16.03
C ALA A 417 -5.72 15.76 16.23
#